data_34c42e6c7fb1d8db9a69b1b52e0ce211
#
_entry.id   34c42e6c7fb1d8db9a69b1b52e0ce211
#
_cell.length_a   1.000
_cell.length_b   1.000
_cell.length_c   1.000
_cell.angle_alpha   90.00
_cell.angle_beta   90.00
_cell.angle_gamma   90.00
#
_symmetry.space_group_name_H-M   'P 1'
#
loop_
_entity.id
_entity.type
_entity.pdbx_description
1 polymer ?
#
loop_
_entity_poly.entity_id
_entity_poly.type
_entity_poly.pdbx_seq_one_letter_code
_entity_poly.pdbx_strand_id
1 'polypeptide(L)'
;MKKSDFYFDLPPELIAQTPIPERDHSRLLCMDKVSGELTHRHFYDLPSLLREGDCLVVNDSRVLPARLIGHRPSGGAAELVLLRELGDDCWECLCRPGKRLREGAQVNFGDGELTATVEEVLPGGNRRVRFHYEGIFLEVLDRLGKMPLPPYIKEELSDRERYQTVYSRELGSAAAPTAGLHFTPELMDQIRGMGIPICPVTLHVGLGTFRPVKEDEIEDHEMHSEFCIIPEETAAVVNRCKQNGGRVIAVGTTSCRTLESFADEDGLLHAASGWTDIFIYPGYRFRCIDALITNFHLPESTLIMLVSALAGREHDALRVLTTFATVFLW
;
A
#
# COMPACT_ATOMS: atom_id res chain seq x y z
N MET A 1 -6.60 -23.94 2.10
CA MET A 1 -5.44 -23.55 2.95
C MET A 1 -5.96 -22.64 4.05
N LYS A 2 -5.53 -22.85 5.30
CA LYS A 2 -6.10 -22.11 6.43
C LYS A 2 -5.37 -20.79 6.67
N LYS A 3 -6.11 -19.77 7.08
CA LYS A 3 -5.56 -18.50 7.54
C LYS A 3 -4.53 -18.69 8.65
N SER A 4 -4.78 -19.60 9.60
CA SER A 4 -3.88 -19.94 10.69
C SER A 4 -2.53 -20.53 10.24
N ASP A 5 -2.42 -20.99 8.99
CA ASP A 5 -1.14 -21.44 8.42
C ASP A 5 -0.14 -20.27 8.24
N PHE A 6 -0.63 -19.03 8.33
CA PHE A 6 0.13 -17.77 8.23
C PHE A 6 0.22 -17.03 9.54
N TYR A 7 -0.09 -17.70 10.65
CA TYR A 7 0.06 -17.16 11.99
C TYR A 7 1.50 -17.25 12.46
N PHE A 8 1.96 -16.20 13.10
CA PHE A 8 3.17 -16.15 13.92
C PHE A 8 2.98 -15.17 15.05
N ASP A 9 3.72 -15.37 16.15
CA ASP A 9 3.69 -14.44 17.27
C ASP A 9 4.46 -13.17 16.92
N LEU A 10 3.78 -12.02 16.97
CA LEU A 10 4.36 -10.70 16.74
C LEU A 10 4.16 -9.83 17.97
N PRO A 11 5.14 -9.75 18.86
CA PRO A 11 5.09 -8.86 20.00
C PRO A 11 4.89 -7.40 19.58
N PRO A 12 3.94 -6.65 20.19
CA PRO A 12 3.65 -5.28 19.81
C PRO A 12 4.84 -4.32 19.84
N GLU A 13 5.82 -4.57 20.72
CA GLU A 13 7.05 -3.80 20.84
C GLU A 13 7.99 -3.92 19.63
N LEU A 14 7.79 -4.92 18.78
CA LEU A 14 8.52 -5.07 17.52
C LEU A 14 7.93 -4.25 16.38
N ILE A 15 6.76 -3.64 16.57
CA ILE A 15 6.15 -2.73 15.60
C ILE A 15 6.65 -1.32 15.87
N ALA A 16 7.55 -0.82 15.02
CA ALA A 16 8.05 0.54 15.11
C ALA A 16 6.92 1.56 15.00
N GLN A 17 6.89 2.54 15.90
CA GLN A 17 5.85 3.57 15.93
C GLN A 17 6.29 4.86 15.23
N THR A 18 7.59 5.08 15.10
CA THR A 18 8.19 6.24 14.44
C THR A 18 9.18 5.78 13.38
N PRO A 19 9.29 6.51 12.23
CA PRO A 19 10.28 6.19 11.21
C PRO A 19 11.68 6.53 11.69
N ILE A 20 12.67 5.80 11.17
CA ILE A 20 14.09 6.17 11.31
C ILE A 20 14.34 7.51 10.59
N PRO A 21 15.20 8.43 11.11
CA PRO A 21 15.44 9.72 10.49
C PRO A 21 15.86 9.62 9.01
N GLU A 22 16.90 8.86 8.72
CA GLU A 22 17.37 8.60 7.36
C GLU A 22 16.60 7.42 6.76
N ARG A 23 15.88 7.67 5.66
CA ARG A 23 14.98 6.67 5.03
C ARG A 23 15.69 5.38 4.65
N ASP A 24 16.87 5.48 4.05
CA ASP A 24 17.65 4.36 3.51
C ASP A 24 18.53 3.65 4.55
N HIS A 25 18.61 4.16 5.79
CA HIS A 25 19.30 3.48 6.89
C HIS A 25 18.47 2.38 7.54
N SER A 26 17.25 2.12 7.08
CA SER A 26 16.46 1.00 7.55
C SER A 26 17.15 -0.34 7.23
N ARG A 27 16.94 -1.33 8.10
CA ARG A 27 17.49 -2.67 7.89
C ARG A 27 16.80 -3.36 6.70
N LEU A 28 17.56 -4.07 5.90
CA LEU A 28 17.11 -4.85 4.76
C LEU A 28 17.44 -6.32 4.99
N LEU A 29 16.44 -7.16 5.06
CA LEU A 29 16.60 -8.61 4.99
C LEU A 29 16.51 -9.05 3.54
N CYS A 30 17.56 -9.69 3.04
CA CYS A 30 17.56 -10.26 1.71
C CYS A 30 17.38 -11.76 1.81
N MET A 31 16.47 -12.30 1.01
CA MET A 31 16.21 -13.74 0.93
C MET A 31 16.32 -14.19 -0.53
N ASP A 32 17.12 -15.20 -0.78
CA ASP A 32 17.12 -15.91 -2.04
C ASP A 32 15.91 -16.87 -2.10
N LYS A 33 15.03 -16.65 -3.08
CA LYS A 33 13.77 -17.41 -3.18
C LYS A 33 13.94 -18.88 -3.56
N VAL A 34 15.12 -19.28 -4.04
CA VAL A 34 15.42 -20.65 -4.46
C VAL A 34 16.08 -21.43 -3.33
N SER A 35 17.12 -20.87 -2.72
CA SER A 35 17.88 -21.53 -1.65
C SER A 35 17.33 -21.26 -0.26
N GLY A 36 16.54 -20.19 -0.09
CA GLY A 36 16.10 -19.71 1.23
C GLY A 36 17.22 -19.04 2.04
N GLU A 37 18.39 -18.80 1.46
CA GLU A 37 19.51 -18.16 2.13
C GLU A 37 19.15 -16.72 2.52
N LEU A 38 19.52 -16.35 3.76
CA LEU A 38 19.24 -15.05 4.33
C LEU A 38 20.50 -14.24 4.54
N THR A 39 20.48 -12.97 4.13
CA THR A 39 21.55 -12.02 4.41
C THR A 39 20.97 -10.71 4.97
N HIS A 40 21.70 -10.13 5.93
CA HIS A 40 21.31 -8.85 6.55
C HIS A 40 22.08 -7.71 5.92
N ARG A 41 21.36 -6.66 5.52
CA ARG A 41 21.86 -5.45 4.88
C ARG A 41 21.16 -4.22 5.47
N HIS A 42 21.48 -3.06 4.92
CA HIS A 42 20.70 -1.85 5.04
C HIS A 42 20.11 -1.45 3.68
N PHE A 43 19.10 -0.61 3.68
CA PHE A 43 18.43 -0.27 2.43
C PHE A 43 19.33 0.49 1.46
N TYR A 44 20.29 1.28 1.95
CA TYR A 44 21.31 1.94 1.14
C TYR A 44 22.26 0.96 0.41
N ASP A 45 22.29 -0.32 0.81
CA ASP A 45 23.05 -1.37 0.10
C ASP A 45 22.32 -1.90 -1.15
N LEU A 46 21.06 -1.47 -1.38
CA LEU A 46 20.22 -1.95 -2.49
C LEU A 46 20.93 -1.91 -3.86
N PRO A 47 21.69 -0.84 -4.23
CA PRO A 47 22.41 -0.81 -5.50
C PRO A 47 23.35 -2.01 -5.69
N SER A 48 23.95 -2.54 -4.63
CA SER A 48 24.85 -3.71 -4.70
C SER A 48 24.12 -5.02 -4.99
N LEU A 49 22.80 -5.07 -4.85
CA LEU A 49 21.94 -6.23 -5.11
C LEU A 49 21.33 -6.20 -6.51
N LEU A 50 21.42 -5.07 -7.18
CA LEU A 50 20.93 -4.85 -8.53
C LEU A 50 22.04 -5.14 -9.55
N ARG A 51 21.64 -5.49 -10.77
CA ARG A 51 22.54 -5.76 -11.88
C ARG A 51 22.06 -5.08 -13.16
N GLU A 52 22.97 -4.92 -14.10
CA GLU A 52 22.64 -4.42 -15.42
C GLU A 52 21.53 -5.26 -16.06
N GLY A 53 20.58 -4.60 -16.71
CA GLY A 53 19.40 -5.22 -17.30
C GLY A 53 18.20 -5.33 -16.38
N ASP A 54 18.34 -5.12 -15.06
CA ASP A 54 17.20 -5.05 -14.13
C ASP A 54 16.34 -3.82 -14.41
N CYS A 55 15.06 -3.87 -14.00
CA CYS A 55 14.21 -2.70 -13.88
C CYS A 55 13.43 -2.73 -12.55
N LEU A 56 13.30 -1.57 -11.91
CA LEU A 56 12.46 -1.40 -10.73
C LEU A 56 11.11 -0.83 -11.14
N VAL A 57 10.03 -1.37 -10.57
CA VAL A 57 8.67 -0.82 -10.75
C VAL A 57 8.15 -0.35 -9.42
N VAL A 58 7.79 0.94 -9.36
CA VAL A 58 7.38 1.65 -8.15
C VAL A 58 5.92 2.12 -8.27
N ASN A 59 5.19 2.15 -7.16
CA ASN A 59 3.85 2.73 -7.13
C ASN A 59 3.96 4.22 -6.78
N ASP A 60 3.61 5.10 -7.72
CA ASP A 60 3.72 6.56 -7.57
C ASP A 60 2.47 7.23 -6.98
N SER A 61 1.54 6.45 -6.42
CA SER A 61 0.38 7.01 -5.76
C SER A 61 0.77 7.87 -4.56
N ARG A 62 0.04 8.98 -4.38
CA ARG A 62 0.21 9.93 -3.29
C ARG A 62 -0.97 9.87 -2.35
N VAL A 63 -0.69 9.82 -1.05
CA VAL A 63 -1.71 9.71 -0.02
C VAL A 63 -2.41 11.04 0.17
N LEU A 64 -3.74 11.00 0.20
CA LEU A 64 -4.56 12.12 0.60
C LEU A 64 -4.58 12.27 2.13
N PRO A 65 -4.65 13.47 2.70
CA PRO A 65 -4.94 13.69 4.12
C PRO A 65 -6.41 13.34 4.40
N ALA A 66 -6.76 12.10 4.11
CA ALA A 66 -8.11 11.60 3.97
C ALA A 66 -8.86 11.38 5.30
N ARG A 67 -8.19 11.56 6.44
CA ARG A 67 -8.77 11.35 7.77
C ARG A 67 -9.25 12.67 8.36
N LEU A 68 -10.57 12.84 8.42
CA LEU A 68 -11.23 14.03 8.93
C LEU A 68 -11.78 13.76 10.33
N ILE A 69 -11.43 14.62 11.30
CA ILE A 69 -11.93 14.59 12.66
C ILE A 69 -12.88 15.78 12.84
N GLY A 70 -14.12 15.51 13.22
CA GLY A 70 -15.15 16.52 13.35
C GLY A 70 -16.15 16.21 14.46
N HIS A 71 -17.23 16.96 14.49
CA HIS A 71 -18.27 16.83 15.50
C HIS A 71 -19.66 16.81 14.85
N ARG A 72 -20.54 16.00 15.39
CA ARG A 72 -21.96 16.03 15.06
C ARG A 72 -22.60 17.29 15.62
N PRO A 73 -23.72 17.78 15.07
CA PRO A 73 -24.44 18.93 15.65
C PRO A 73 -24.80 18.79 17.15
N SER A 74 -24.90 17.54 17.63
CA SER A 74 -25.10 17.23 19.05
C SER A 74 -23.83 17.32 19.92
N GLY A 75 -22.68 17.75 19.37
CA GLY A 75 -21.39 17.86 20.05
C GLY A 75 -20.58 16.56 20.13
N GLY A 76 -21.14 15.42 19.70
CA GLY A 76 -20.43 14.17 19.76
C GLY A 76 -19.37 14.05 18.65
N ALA A 77 -18.16 13.56 19.00
CA ALA A 77 -17.07 13.36 18.06
C ALA A 77 -17.45 12.42 16.90
N ALA A 78 -16.91 12.70 15.73
CA ALA A 78 -17.04 11.89 14.52
C ALA A 78 -15.73 11.88 13.76
N GLU A 79 -15.43 10.73 13.13
CA GLU A 79 -14.28 10.54 12.26
C GLU A 79 -14.77 10.00 10.92
N LEU A 80 -14.34 10.64 9.84
CA LEU A 80 -14.55 10.17 8.48
C LEU A 80 -13.20 9.92 7.83
N VAL A 81 -13.06 8.79 7.14
CA VAL A 81 -11.88 8.52 6.30
C VAL A 81 -12.36 8.31 4.88
N LEU A 82 -11.90 9.17 3.97
CA LEU A 82 -12.21 9.12 2.56
C LEU A 82 -11.56 7.90 1.93
N LEU A 83 -12.32 7.14 1.14
CA LEU A 83 -11.86 5.92 0.48
C LEU A 83 -11.82 6.08 -1.03
N ARG A 84 -12.90 6.56 -1.62
CA ARG A 84 -13.08 6.69 -3.06
C ARG A 84 -14.03 7.83 -3.38
N GLU A 85 -13.65 8.63 -4.35
CA GLU A 85 -14.53 9.66 -4.92
C GLU A 85 -15.63 9.01 -5.76
N LEU A 86 -16.86 9.48 -5.60
CA LEU A 86 -18.05 9.00 -6.31
C LEU A 86 -18.61 10.04 -7.28
N GLY A 87 -17.94 11.20 -7.39
CA GLY A 87 -18.40 12.36 -8.16
C GLY A 87 -19.41 13.24 -7.39
N ASP A 88 -19.67 14.43 -7.90
CA ASP A 88 -20.62 15.40 -7.34
C ASP A 88 -20.40 15.66 -5.84
N ASP A 89 -19.16 15.89 -5.42
CA ASP A 89 -18.74 16.08 -4.03
C ASP A 89 -19.08 14.92 -3.08
N CYS A 90 -19.38 13.76 -3.64
CA CYS A 90 -19.66 12.55 -2.88
C CYS A 90 -18.45 11.64 -2.79
N TRP A 91 -18.25 11.06 -1.61
CA TRP A 91 -17.20 10.11 -1.33
C TRP A 91 -17.74 8.88 -0.61
N GLU A 92 -17.18 7.74 -0.94
CA GLU A 92 -17.27 6.58 -0.07
C GLU A 92 -16.34 6.78 1.11
N CYS A 93 -16.88 6.67 2.34
CA CYS A 93 -16.14 6.92 3.57
C CYS A 93 -16.30 5.80 4.58
N LEU A 94 -15.22 5.51 5.32
CA LEU A 94 -15.30 4.82 6.59
C LEU A 94 -15.69 5.84 7.66
N CYS A 95 -16.73 5.54 8.46
CA CYS A 95 -17.26 6.48 9.44
C CYS A 95 -17.27 5.89 10.85
N ARG A 96 -16.81 6.67 11.84
CA ARG A 96 -16.83 6.32 13.27
C ARG A 96 -17.45 7.45 14.11
N PRO A 97 -18.36 7.12 15.06
CA PRO A 97 -18.95 5.82 15.35
C PRO A 97 -20.06 5.45 14.34
N GLY A 98 -19.95 4.28 13.70
CA GLY A 98 -20.86 3.87 12.62
C GLY A 98 -22.35 3.83 13.02
N LYS A 99 -22.67 3.45 14.27
CA LYS A 99 -24.05 3.42 14.79
C LYS A 99 -24.71 4.80 14.85
N ARG A 100 -23.94 5.88 14.88
CA ARG A 100 -24.42 7.27 15.03
C ARG A 100 -24.40 8.04 13.71
N LEU A 101 -23.63 7.57 12.73
CA LEU A 101 -23.49 8.16 11.39
C LEU A 101 -24.34 7.35 10.40
N ARG A 102 -25.66 7.51 10.53
CA ARG A 102 -26.69 6.92 9.66
C ARG A 102 -27.07 7.93 8.57
N GLU A 103 -27.87 7.50 7.63
CA GLU A 103 -28.46 8.36 6.60
C GLU A 103 -29.10 9.62 7.22
N GLY A 104 -28.83 10.79 6.63
CA GLY A 104 -29.20 12.11 7.11
C GLY A 104 -28.31 12.66 8.23
N ALA A 105 -27.34 11.89 8.77
CA ALA A 105 -26.44 12.41 9.80
C ALA A 105 -25.49 13.45 9.22
N GLN A 106 -25.26 14.52 9.98
CA GLN A 106 -24.34 15.60 9.64
C GLN A 106 -23.11 15.61 10.53
N VAL A 107 -21.98 16.06 9.98
CA VAL A 107 -20.72 16.27 10.67
C VAL A 107 -20.12 17.59 10.23
N ASN A 108 -19.62 18.38 11.19
CA ASN A 108 -18.92 19.63 10.96
C ASN A 108 -17.42 19.44 11.26
N PHE A 109 -16.56 20.03 10.42
CA PHE A 109 -15.11 20.00 10.56
C PHE A 109 -14.57 21.43 10.58
N GLY A 110 -13.47 21.64 11.30
CA GLY A 110 -12.95 22.98 11.55
C GLY A 110 -14.00 23.86 12.22
N ASP A 111 -13.97 25.14 11.93
CA ASP A 111 -14.96 26.11 12.40
C ASP A 111 -16.21 26.18 11.49
N GLY A 112 -16.54 25.08 10.82
CA GLY A 112 -17.68 24.97 9.90
C GLY A 112 -17.32 25.22 8.42
N GLU A 113 -16.04 25.34 8.09
CA GLU A 113 -15.59 25.52 6.70
C GLU A 113 -15.80 24.26 5.84
N LEU A 114 -15.99 23.10 6.47
CA LEU A 114 -16.36 21.85 5.81
C LEU A 114 -17.49 21.19 6.60
N THR A 115 -18.54 20.80 5.89
CA THR A 115 -19.61 19.98 6.46
C THR A 115 -19.85 18.75 5.62
N ALA A 116 -20.32 17.67 6.22
CA ALA A 116 -20.63 16.43 5.54
C ALA A 116 -22.02 15.92 5.91
N THR A 117 -22.71 15.36 4.93
CA THR A 117 -23.99 14.68 5.11
C THR A 117 -23.88 13.24 4.66
N VAL A 118 -24.24 12.30 5.50
CA VAL A 118 -24.35 10.89 5.12
C VAL A 118 -25.60 10.70 4.25
N GLU A 119 -25.41 10.34 3.00
CA GLU A 119 -26.52 10.09 2.06
C GLU A 119 -27.04 8.66 2.13
N GLU A 120 -26.11 7.69 2.30
CA GLU A 120 -26.44 6.27 2.23
C GLU A 120 -25.50 5.42 3.09
N VAL A 121 -26.00 4.31 3.62
CA VAL A 121 -25.20 3.26 4.26
C VAL A 121 -24.96 2.14 3.23
N LEU A 122 -23.72 2.04 2.76
CA LEU A 122 -23.33 1.07 1.74
C LEU A 122 -23.18 -0.36 2.30
N PRO A 123 -23.28 -1.38 1.45
CA PRO A 123 -22.88 -2.75 1.82
C PRO A 123 -21.47 -2.78 2.42
N GLY A 124 -21.26 -3.60 3.45
CA GLY A 124 -19.97 -3.66 4.15
C GLY A 124 -19.76 -2.55 5.21
N GLY A 125 -20.73 -1.63 5.36
CA GLY A 125 -20.76 -0.66 6.45
C GLY A 125 -20.07 0.67 6.17
N ASN A 126 -19.51 0.89 4.97
CA ASN A 126 -19.07 2.21 4.53
C ASN A 126 -20.27 3.16 4.32
N ARG A 127 -20.01 4.42 4.08
CA ARG A 127 -21.04 5.45 3.86
C ARG A 127 -20.76 6.17 2.55
N ARG A 128 -21.81 6.48 1.82
CA ARG A 128 -21.79 7.54 0.81
C ARG A 128 -22.02 8.86 1.53
N VAL A 129 -21.07 9.77 1.42
CA VAL A 129 -21.05 11.04 2.14
C VAL A 129 -20.89 12.17 1.14
N ARG A 130 -21.80 13.14 1.19
CA ARG A 130 -21.69 14.39 0.43
C ARG A 130 -21.02 15.44 1.30
N PHE A 131 -20.00 16.09 0.72
CA PHE A 131 -19.29 17.19 1.35
C PHE A 131 -19.81 18.55 0.84
N HIS A 132 -19.86 19.51 1.73
CA HIS A 132 -20.24 20.89 1.45
C HIS A 132 -19.13 21.80 1.94
N TYR A 133 -18.59 22.62 1.06
CA TYR A 133 -17.43 23.50 1.28
C TYR A 133 -17.45 24.64 0.28
N GLU A 134 -16.62 25.66 0.51
CA GLU A 134 -16.35 26.73 -0.45
C GLU A 134 -14.93 26.56 -1.02
N GLY A 135 -14.76 26.81 -2.32
CA GLY A 135 -13.48 26.76 -3.01
C GLY A 135 -13.10 25.36 -3.53
N ILE A 136 -11.84 24.95 -3.33
CA ILE A 136 -11.30 23.70 -3.84
C ILE A 136 -11.25 22.67 -2.71
N PHE A 137 -11.91 21.53 -2.90
CA PHE A 137 -12.00 20.47 -1.87
C PHE A 137 -10.63 20.00 -1.38
N LEU A 138 -9.68 19.80 -2.28
CA LEU A 138 -8.33 19.33 -1.92
C LEU A 138 -7.59 20.32 -1.02
N GLU A 139 -7.80 21.63 -1.19
CA GLU A 139 -7.22 22.65 -0.30
C GLU A 139 -7.84 22.63 1.08
N VAL A 140 -9.17 22.45 1.15
CA VAL A 140 -9.89 22.27 2.42
C VAL A 140 -9.42 21.00 3.12
N LEU A 141 -9.29 19.92 2.36
CA LEU A 141 -8.80 18.64 2.86
C LEU A 141 -7.36 18.73 3.39
N ASP A 142 -6.50 19.48 2.72
CA ASP A 142 -5.10 19.69 3.18
C ASP A 142 -5.04 20.44 4.51
N ARG A 143 -5.92 21.40 4.73
CA ARG A 143 -6.00 22.15 6.02
C ARG A 143 -6.56 21.32 7.16
N LEU A 144 -7.65 20.58 6.92
CA LEU A 144 -8.41 19.89 7.97
C LEU A 144 -8.07 18.42 8.14
N GLY A 145 -7.61 17.80 7.08
CA GLY A 145 -7.35 16.37 7.04
C GLY A 145 -6.05 15.97 7.76
N LYS A 146 -6.05 14.77 8.29
CA LYS A 146 -4.86 14.08 8.82
C LYS A 146 -4.48 12.92 7.92
N MET A 147 -3.20 12.53 7.94
CA MET A 147 -2.74 11.35 7.22
C MET A 147 -3.39 10.09 7.81
N PRO A 148 -3.99 9.23 6.96
CA PRO A 148 -4.62 7.99 7.42
C PRO A 148 -3.56 6.91 7.64
N LEU A 149 -2.86 6.95 8.76
CA LEU A 149 -1.85 5.96 9.11
C LEU A 149 -2.48 4.57 9.34
N PRO A 150 -1.70 3.49 9.12
CA PRO A 150 -2.12 2.14 9.45
C PRO A 150 -2.59 2.02 10.91
N PRO A 151 -3.57 1.18 11.22
CA PRO A 151 -4.18 1.12 12.57
C PRO A 151 -3.23 0.65 13.67
N TYR A 152 -2.11 0.03 13.33
CA TYR A 152 -1.07 -0.39 14.28
C TYR A 152 -0.09 0.74 14.64
N ILE A 153 -0.10 1.88 13.92
CA ILE A 153 0.65 3.08 14.26
C ILE A 153 -0.26 3.98 15.11
N LYS A 154 0.17 4.23 16.33
CA LYS A 154 -0.59 5.01 17.33
C LYS A 154 -0.03 6.41 17.52
N GLU A 155 1.25 6.59 17.22
CA GLU A 155 1.93 7.87 17.33
C GLU A 155 1.50 8.81 16.19
N GLU A 156 1.33 10.09 16.52
CA GLU A 156 1.06 11.11 15.52
C GLU A 156 2.31 11.42 14.71
N LEU A 157 2.13 11.57 13.41
CA LEU A 157 3.21 11.92 12.50
C LEU A 157 3.48 13.42 12.56
N SER A 158 4.71 13.81 12.94
CA SER A 158 5.12 15.22 13.01
C SER A 158 5.30 15.85 11.64
N ASP A 159 5.69 15.06 10.65
CA ASP A 159 5.91 15.47 9.26
C ASP A 159 5.08 14.58 8.32
N ARG A 160 4.08 15.16 7.65
CA ARG A 160 3.19 14.45 6.73
C ARG A 160 3.92 13.87 5.52
N GLU A 161 4.96 14.56 5.02
CA GLU A 161 5.76 14.10 3.90
C GLU A 161 6.58 12.85 4.23
N ARG A 162 6.74 12.55 5.51
CA ARG A 162 7.40 11.31 5.94
C ARG A 162 6.58 10.06 5.59
N TYR A 163 5.24 10.18 5.44
CA TYR A 163 4.35 9.12 4.97
C TYR A 163 4.03 9.23 3.47
N GLN A 164 4.92 9.86 2.70
CA GLN A 164 4.90 9.90 1.25
C GLN A 164 6.21 9.33 0.70
N THR A 165 6.14 8.64 -0.44
CA THR A 165 7.37 8.26 -1.15
C THR A 165 7.96 9.50 -1.83
N VAL A 166 9.28 9.53 -2.02
CA VAL A 166 9.98 10.67 -2.67
C VAL A 166 9.61 10.82 -4.16
N TYR A 167 8.92 9.83 -4.72
CA TYR A 167 8.47 9.79 -6.11
C TYR A 167 6.94 9.82 -6.23
N SER A 168 6.21 10.04 -5.13
CA SER A 168 4.75 10.10 -5.16
C SER A 168 4.25 11.28 -5.99
N ARG A 169 3.25 11.01 -6.85
CA ARG A 169 2.72 11.99 -7.80
C ARG A 169 1.20 11.95 -7.92
N GLU A 170 0.65 10.76 -8.16
CA GLU A 170 -0.77 10.57 -8.47
C GLU A 170 -1.62 10.55 -7.20
N LEU A 171 -2.32 11.65 -6.93
CA LEU A 171 -3.21 11.79 -5.76
C LEU A 171 -4.38 10.81 -5.81
N GLY A 172 -4.80 10.26 -4.66
CA GLY A 172 -6.00 9.42 -4.59
C GLY A 172 -5.86 8.20 -3.69
N SER A 173 -4.67 7.96 -3.11
CA SER A 173 -4.44 6.81 -2.23
C SER A 173 -4.84 7.10 -0.79
N ALA A 174 -5.46 6.12 -0.12
CA ALA A 174 -5.74 6.17 1.33
C ALA A 174 -4.59 5.63 2.19
N ALA A 175 -3.55 5.04 1.57
CA ALA A 175 -2.34 4.58 2.27
C ALA A 175 -1.12 4.67 1.36
N ALA A 176 0.06 4.87 1.96
CA ALA A 176 1.32 4.90 1.21
C ALA A 176 1.75 3.50 0.76
N PRO A 177 2.42 3.38 -0.42
CA PRO A 177 3.15 2.17 -0.79
C PRO A 177 4.43 2.08 0.06
N THR A 178 4.30 1.51 1.27
CA THR A 178 5.25 1.65 2.36
C THR A 178 6.66 1.16 2.06
N ALA A 179 6.84 0.18 1.18
CA ALA A 179 8.17 -0.26 0.73
C ALA A 179 8.95 0.86 0.02
N GLY A 180 8.25 1.80 -0.59
CA GLY A 180 8.85 2.97 -1.24
C GLY A 180 9.32 4.05 -0.28
N LEU A 181 8.90 4.02 0.98
CA LEU A 181 9.27 5.04 1.98
C LEU A 181 10.77 4.99 2.36
N HIS A 182 11.44 3.90 2.04
CA HIS A 182 12.88 3.72 2.28
C HIS A 182 13.78 4.38 1.23
N PHE A 183 13.23 4.74 0.07
CA PHE A 183 14.00 5.43 -0.97
C PHE A 183 14.27 6.87 -0.61
N THR A 184 15.48 7.33 -0.99
CA THR A 184 15.86 8.74 -1.03
C THR A 184 16.07 9.16 -2.48
N PRO A 185 16.00 10.46 -2.81
CA PRO A 185 16.32 10.94 -4.16
C PRO A 185 17.73 10.51 -4.60
N GLU A 186 18.70 10.58 -3.71
CA GLU A 186 20.12 10.24 -3.95
C GLU A 186 20.26 8.75 -4.30
N LEU A 187 19.59 7.86 -3.55
CA LEU A 187 19.60 6.43 -3.83
C LEU A 187 18.96 6.12 -5.19
N MET A 188 17.87 6.79 -5.53
CA MET A 188 17.23 6.63 -6.84
C MET A 188 18.13 7.10 -7.98
N ASP A 189 18.84 8.22 -7.80
CA ASP A 189 19.76 8.74 -8.79
C ASP A 189 21.00 7.84 -8.95
N GLN A 190 21.50 7.25 -7.87
CA GLN A 190 22.53 6.23 -7.92
C GLN A 190 22.09 5.02 -8.76
N ILE A 191 20.87 4.50 -8.52
CA ILE A 191 20.33 3.35 -9.28
C ILE A 191 20.15 3.72 -10.75
N ARG A 192 19.62 4.90 -11.08
CA ARG A 192 19.52 5.38 -12.46
C ARG A 192 20.89 5.53 -13.12
N GLY A 193 21.89 6.01 -12.36
CA GLY A 193 23.28 6.12 -12.82
C GLY A 193 23.93 4.79 -13.19
N MET A 194 23.41 3.66 -12.67
CA MET A 194 23.81 2.31 -13.05
C MET A 194 23.11 1.83 -14.34
N GLY A 195 22.32 2.67 -15.00
CA GLY A 195 21.54 2.28 -16.18
C GLY A 195 20.28 1.46 -15.88
N ILE A 196 19.84 1.40 -14.61
CA ILE A 196 18.68 0.64 -14.18
C ILE A 196 17.46 1.57 -14.17
N PRO A 197 16.44 1.33 -15.03
CA PRO A 197 15.25 2.16 -15.08
C PRO A 197 14.39 1.95 -13.83
N ILE A 198 13.77 3.05 -13.38
CA ILE A 198 12.76 3.05 -12.33
C ILE A 198 11.45 3.51 -12.96
N CYS A 199 10.51 2.59 -13.11
CA CYS A 199 9.27 2.76 -13.86
C CYS A 199 8.08 2.95 -12.92
N PRO A 200 7.25 3.98 -13.09
CA PRO A 200 6.07 4.17 -12.28
C PRO A 200 4.89 3.31 -12.78
N VAL A 201 4.13 2.81 -11.82
CA VAL A 201 2.74 2.38 -11.97
C VAL A 201 1.92 3.10 -10.91
N THR A 202 0.61 3.20 -11.10
CA THR A 202 -0.28 3.75 -10.08
C THR A 202 -1.21 2.65 -9.56
N LEU A 203 -1.30 2.50 -8.26
CA LEU A 203 -2.39 1.77 -7.60
C LEU A 203 -2.85 2.62 -6.41
N HIS A 204 -4.10 3.02 -6.44
CA HIS A 204 -4.70 3.74 -5.33
C HIS A 204 -5.08 2.76 -4.22
N VAL A 205 -4.25 2.73 -3.18
CA VAL A 205 -4.42 1.82 -2.03
C VAL A 205 -5.65 2.22 -1.24
N GLY A 206 -6.59 1.28 -1.12
CA GLY A 206 -7.76 1.41 -0.27
C GLY A 206 -7.48 0.95 1.18
N LEU A 207 -8.31 1.39 2.14
CA LEU A 207 -8.20 0.93 3.53
C LEU A 207 -8.56 -0.55 3.71
N GLY A 208 -9.05 -1.21 2.68
CA GLY A 208 -9.27 -2.66 2.65
C GLY A 208 -8.00 -3.45 2.95
N THR A 209 -6.84 -2.92 2.54
CA THR A 209 -5.52 -3.51 2.80
C THR A 209 -5.22 -3.74 4.29
N PHE A 210 -5.85 -2.95 5.18
CA PHE A 210 -5.68 -3.10 6.62
C PHE A 210 -6.81 -3.91 7.29
N ARG A 211 -7.77 -4.44 6.53
CA ARG A 211 -8.82 -5.30 7.09
C ARG A 211 -8.25 -6.69 7.31
N PRO A 212 -8.45 -7.27 8.50
CA PRO A 212 -8.04 -8.65 8.72
C PRO A 212 -8.89 -9.61 7.87
N VAL A 213 -8.27 -10.68 7.40
CA VAL A 213 -8.96 -11.80 6.76
C VAL A 213 -9.90 -12.44 7.80
N LYS A 214 -11.17 -12.58 7.48
CA LYS A 214 -12.20 -13.10 8.40
C LYS A 214 -12.41 -14.60 8.22
N GLU A 215 -12.28 -15.05 7.00
CA GLU A 215 -12.52 -16.41 6.56
C GLU A 215 -11.41 -17.32 7.11
N ASP A 216 -11.78 -18.55 7.50
CA ASP A 216 -10.81 -19.54 7.99
C ASP A 216 -10.05 -20.19 6.83
N GLU A 217 -10.75 -20.48 5.72
CA GLU A 217 -10.14 -20.94 4.48
C GLU A 217 -9.85 -19.72 3.60
N ILE A 218 -8.59 -19.55 3.20
CA ILE A 218 -8.16 -18.33 2.48
C ILE A 218 -8.76 -18.23 1.08
N GLU A 219 -9.10 -19.36 0.47
CA GLU A 219 -9.74 -19.44 -0.84
C GLU A 219 -11.14 -18.80 -0.86
N ASP A 220 -11.80 -18.69 0.29
CA ASP A 220 -13.10 -18.05 0.44
C ASP A 220 -13.01 -16.53 0.63
N HIS A 221 -11.79 -15.99 0.74
CA HIS A 221 -11.57 -14.57 0.96
C HIS A 221 -11.78 -13.75 -0.31
N GLU A 222 -12.70 -12.80 -0.25
CA GLU A 222 -12.92 -11.81 -1.31
C GLU A 222 -12.00 -10.59 -1.12
N MET A 223 -11.04 -10.45 -2.04
CA MET A 223 -10.16 -9.26 -2.06
C MET A 223 -10.96 -8.01 -2.44
N HIS A 224 -10.62 -6.92 -1.78
CA HIS A 224 -11.14 -5.60 -2.15
C HIS A 224 -10.53 -5.15 -3.48
N SER A 225 -11.35 -4.42 -4.25
CA SER A 225 -10.96 -3.90 -5.55
C SER A 225 -10.21 -2.58 -5.40
N GLU A 226 -9.11 -2.41 -6.14
CA GLU A 226 -8.28 -1.21 -6.18
C GLU A 226 -8.02 -0.79 -7.63
N PHE A 227 -8.00 0.53 -7.89
CA PHE A 227 -7.80 1.05 -9.24
C PHE A 227 -6.31 1.17 -9.56
N CYS A 228 -5.93 0.63 -10.72
CA CYS A 228 -4.55 0.58 -11.20
C CYS A 228 -4.39 1.24 -12.56
N ILE A 229 -3.18 1.78 -12.81
CA ILE A 229 -2.76 2.31 -14.10
C ILE A 229 -1.36 1.79 -14.42
N ILE A 230 -1.17 1.29 -15.63
CA ILE A 230 0.13 0.98 -16.22
C ILE A 230 0.36 1.90 -17.41
N PRO A 231 1.30 2.86 -17.31
CA PRO A 231 1.66 3.71 -18.44
C PRO A 231 2.31 2.90 -19.58
N GLU A 232 2.14 3.36 -20.81
CA GLU A 232 2.72 2.73 -22.01
C GLU A 232 4.26 2.63 -21.92
N GLU A 233 4.90 3.69 -21.43
CA GLU A 233 6.35 3.72 -21.23
C GLU A 233 6.82 2.64 -20.23
N THR A 234 6.09 2.47 -19.12
CA THR A 234 6.39 1.43 -18.15
C THR A 234 6.25 0.04 -18.76
N ALA A 235 5.15 -0.23 -19.48
CA ALA A 235 4.93 -1.50 -20.15
C ALA A 235 6.07 -1.81 -21.14
N ALA A 236 6.46 -0.82 -21.96
CA ALA A 236 7.55 -0.98 -22.93
C ALA A 236 8.91 -1.29 -22.27
N VAL A 237 9.25 -0.62 -21.16
CA VAL A 237 10.50 -0.85 -20.43
C VAL A 237 10.53 -2.22 -19.78
N VAL A 238 9.44 -2.61 -19.09
CA VAL A 238 9.31 -3.92 -18.43
C VAL A 238 9.42 -5.06 -19.46
N ASN A 239 8.73 -4.96 -20.58
CA ASN A 239 8.79 -5.96 -21.64
C ASN A 239 10.21 -6.09 -22.21
N ARG A 240 10.90 -4.96 -22.45
CA ARG A 240 12.28 -4.96 -22.90
C ARG A 240 13.22 -5.59 -21.88
N CYS A 241 13.03 -5.30 -20.59
CA CYS A 241 13.79 -5.93 -19.51
C CYS A 241 13.66 -7.47 -19.58
N LYS A 242 12.43 -7.98 -19.68
CA LYS A 242 12.17 -9.43 -19.78
C LYS A 242 12.79 -10.05 -21.03
N GLN A 243 12.62 -9.43 -22.20
CA GLN A 243 13.18 -9.90 -23.47
C GLN A 243 14.71 -10.00 -23.45
N ASN A 244 15.36 -9.13 -22.69
CA ASN A 244 16.81 -9.11 -22.52
C ASN A 244 17.30 -10.02 -21.36
N GLY A 245 16.43 -10.77 -20.69
CA GLY A 245 16.77 -11.65 -19.57
C GLY A 245 17.12 -10.90 -18.27
N GLY A 246 16.71 -9.64 -18.16
CA GLY A 246 16.78 -8.85 -16.93
C GLY A 246 15.69 -9.23 -15.93
N ARG A 247 15.81 -8.74 -14.70
CA ARG A 247 14.80 -8.98 -13.64
C ARG A 247 13.86 -7.80 -13.53
N VAL A 248 12.57 -8.09 -13.45
CA VAL A 248 11.52 -7.14 -13.08
C VAL A 248 11.35 -7.17 -11.57
N ILE A 249 11.71 -6.09 -10.90
CA ILE A 249 11.73 -5.97 -9.44
C ILE A 249 10.59 -5.06 -9.01
N ALA A 250 9.55 -5.62 -8.40
CA ALA A 250 8.45 -4.84 -7.86
C ALA A 250 8.84 -4.20 -6.53
N VAL A 251 8.60 -2.91 -6.37
CA VAL A 251 8.73 -2.21 -5.10
C VAL A 251 7.35 -2.05 -4.47
N GLY A 252 7.11 -2.85 -3.45
CA GLY A 252 5.83 -2.98 -2.75
C GLY A 252 4.90 -4.02 -3.36
N THR A 253 4.06 -4.57 -2.49
CA THR A 253 3.00 -5.50 -2.87
C THR A 253 1.98 -4.85 -3.83
N THR A 254 1.84 -3.53 -3.78
CA THR A 254 0.99 -2.75 -4.70
C THR A 254 1.50 -2.80 -6.14
N SER A 255 2.81 -2.56 -6.36
CA SER A 255 3.43 -2.69 -7.68
C SER A 255 3.35 -4.13 -8.18
N CYS A 256 3.60 -5.11 -7.30
CA CYS A 256 3.46 -6.53 -7.62
C CYS A 256 2.04 -6.86 -8.10
N ARG A 257 1.02 -6.47 -7.33
CA ARG A 257 -0.39 -6.74 -7.69
C ARG A 257 -0.78 -6.05 -9.00
N THR A 258 -0.33 -4.82 -9.23
CA THR A 258 -0.58 -4.11 -10.47
C THR A 258 0.01 -4.86 -11.67
N LEU A 259 1.28 -5.24 -11.59
CA LEU A 259 1.96 -5.96 -12.68
C LEU A 259 1.32 -7.32 -12.96
N GLU A 260 1.07 -8.11 -11.92
CA GLU A 260 0.49 -9.45 -12.06
C GLU A 260 -0.98 -9.44 -12.54
N SER A 261 -1.74 -8.37 -12.26
CA SER A 261 -3.13 -8.23 -12.72
C SER A 261 -3.25 -7.99 -14.20
N PHE A 262 -2.27 -7.33 -14.81
CA PHE A 262 -2.33 -6.91 -16.21
C PHE A 262 -1.30 -7.60 -17.10
N ALA A 263 -0.48 -8.51 -16.56
CA ALA A 263 0.39 -9.38 -17.35
C ALA A 263 -0.43 -10.43 -18.08
N ASP A 264 -0.16 -10.60 -19.37
CA ASP A 264 -0.73 -11.67 -20.18
C ASP A 264 -0.13 -13.06 -19.83
N GLU A 265 -0.51 -14.09 -20.57
CA GLU A 265 -0.03 -15.47 -20.33
C GLU A 265 1.47 -15.63 -20.53
N ASP A 266 2.07 -14.81 -21.39
CA ASP A 266 3.52 -14.75 -21.67
C ASP A 266 4.25 -13.83 -20.69
N GLY A 267 3.53 -13.18 -19.77
CA GLY A 267 4.05 -12.25 -18.78
C GLY A 267 4.41 -10.88 -19.35
N LEU A 268 3.88 -10.53 -20.53
CA LEU A 268 4.05 -9.22 -21.13
C LEU A 268 2.99 -8.25 -20.64
N LEU A 269 3.35 -6.98 -20.58
CA LEU A 269 2.46 -5.90 -20.16
C LEU A 269 1.99 -5.07 -21.36
N HIS A 270 0.78 -4.57 -21.24
CA HIS A 270 0.22 -3.55 -22.11
C HIS A 270 -0.18 -2.32 -21.28
N ALA A 271 -0.19 -1.14 -21.90
CA ALA A 271 -0.75 0.05 -21.27
C ALA A 271 -2.21 -0.24 -20.89
N ALA A 272 -2.54 -0.03 -19.64
CA ALA A 272 -3.85 -0.40 -19.13
C ALA A 272 -4.25 0.49 -17.95
N SER A 273 -5.56 0.62 -17.75
CA SER A 273 -6.14 1.15 -16.52
C SER A 273 -7.38 0.33 -16.18
N GLY A 274 -7.56 0.03 -14.92
CA GLY A 274 -8.71 -0.78 -14.50
C GLY A 274 -8.65 -1.16 -13.02
N TRP A 275 -9.66 -1.90 -12.61
CA TRP A 275 -9.78 -2.41 -11.25
C TRP A 275 -9.13 -3.77 -11.12
N THR A 276 -8.46 -4.02 -9.99
CA THR A 276 -7.91 -5.31 -9.62
C THR A 276 -8.40 -5.73 -8.24
N ASP A 277 -8.80 -6.97 -8.14
CA ASP A 277 -9.11 -7.69 -6.91
C ASP A 277 -8.23 -8.95 -6.78
N ILE A 278 -7.08 -8.96 -7.46
CA ILE A 278 -6.17 -10.10 -7.46
C ILE A 278 -5.76 -10.45 -6.03
N PHE A 279 -5.98 -11.72 -5.69
CA PHE A 279 -5.53 -12.31 -4.44
C PHE A 279 -4.40 -13.31 -4.71
N ILE A 280 -3.19 -12.95 -4.29
CA ILE A 280 -1.99 -13.77 -4.49
C ILE A 280 -1.67 -14.49 -3.19
N TYR A 281 -1.63 -15.82 -3.24
CA TYR A 281 -1.30 -16.71 -2.14
C TYR A 281 -0.54 -17.94 -2.65
N PRO A 282 0.05 -18.79 -1.79
CA PRO A 282 0.85 -19.94 -2.23
C PRO A 282 0.12 -20.83 -3.24
N GLY A 283 0.81 -21.14 -4.33
CA GLY A 283 0.26 -21.80 -5.52
C GLY A 283 0.05 -20.85 -6.70
N TYR A 284 0.10 -19.51 -6.46
CA TYR A 284 0.05 -18.53 -7.53
C TYR A 284 1.32 -18.59 -8.39
N ARG A 285 1.16 -18.56 -9.71
CA ARG A 285 2.27 -18.52 -10.66
C ARG A 285 2.51 -17.08 -11.10
N PHE A 286 3.60 -16.49 -10.63
CA PHE A 286 4.03 -15.16 -11.06
C PHE A 286 4.39 -15.17 -12.53
N ARG A 287 3.90 -14.16 -13.27
CA ARG A 287 4.08 -14.02 -14.72
C ARG A 287 5.03 -12.88 -15.06
N CYS A 288 4.97 -11.81 -14.30
CA CYS A 288 5.67 -10.57 -14.61
C CYS A 288 6.91 -10.35 -13.74
N ILE A 289 6.79 -10.49 -12.41
CA ILE A 289 7.86 -10.13 -11.51
C ILE A 289 8.84 -11.28 -11.24
N ASP A 290 10.11 -10.91 -11.08
CA ASP A 290 11.20 -11.81 -10.70
C ASP A 290 11.62 -11.66 -9.25
N ALA A 291 11.50 -10.45 -8.69
CA ALA A 291 11.83 -10.13 -7.32
C ALA A 291 10.87 -9.08 -6.73
N LEU A 292 10.83 -9.02 -5.41
CA LEU A 292 9.97 -8.13 -4.64
C LEU A 292 10.76 -7.45 -3.52
N ILE A 293 10.68 -6.13 -3.46
CA ILE A 293 11.09 -5.33 -2.30
C ILE A 293 9.81 -5.00 -1.54
N THR A 294 9.71 -5.41 -0.29
CA THR A 294 8.50 -5.19 0.50
C THR A 294 8.83 -4.99 1.99
N ASN A 295 7.89 -4.50 2.75
CA ASN A 295 8.02 -4.45 4.20
C ASN A 295 7.62 -5.79 4.82
N PHE A 296 7.91 -5.96 6.10
CA PHE A 296 7.32 -7.05 6.90
C PHE A 296 5.82 -6.79 7.07
N HIS A 297 5.05 -7.88 7.16
CA HIS A 297 3.60 -7.83 7.19
C HIS A 297 3.05 -8.49 8.44
N LEU A 298 1.83 -8.09 8.82
CA LEU A 298 1.14 -8.67 9.97
C LEU A 298 0.82 -10.16 9.75
N PRO A 299 0.82 -10.96 10.82
CA PRO A 299 0.37 -12.35 10.74
C PRO A 299 -1.07 -12.43 10.19
N GLU A 300 -1.37 -13.51 9.50
CA GLU A 300 -2.68 -13.82 8.92
C GLU A 300 -3.21 -12.77 7.92
N SER A 301 -2.34 -11.88 7.40
CA SER A 301 -2.72 -10.87 6.42
C SER A 301 -2.58 -11.38 4.97
N THR A 302 -3.35 -10.80 4.06
CA THR A 302 -3.22 -11.10 2.61
C THR A 302 -1.83 -10.78 2.07
N LEU A 303 -1.13 -9.85 2.70
CA LEU A 303 0.21 -9.42 2.29
C LEU A 303 1.28 -10.46 2.65
N ILE A 304 1.18 -11.11 3.83
CA ILE A 304 2.11 -12.21 4.16
C ILE A 304 1.85 -13.43 3.26
N MET A 305 0.59 -13.65 2.84
CA MET A 305 0.23 -14.71 1.90
C MET A 305 0.89 -14.48 0.53
N LEU A 306 0.90 -13.22 0.04
CA LEU A 306 1.58 -12.85 -1.20
C LEU A 306 3.09 -13.09 -1.11
N VAL A 307 3.74 -12.65 -0.02
CA VAL A 307 5.17 -12.88 0.18
C VAL A 307 5.47 -14.38 0.23
N SER A 308 4.65 -15.17 0.93
CA SER A 308 4.77 -16.62 1.00
C SER A 308 4.61 -17.31 -0.36
N ALA A 309 3.77 -16.74 -1.25
CA ALA A 309 3.62 -17.23 -2.62
C ALA A 309 4.90 -17.07 -3.44
N LEU A 310 5.62 -15.95 -3.28
CA LEU A 310 6.85 -15.68 -4.04
C LEU A 310 8.08 -16.39 -3.44
N ALA A 311 8.17 -16.40 -2.11
CA ALA A 311 9.32 -16.95 -1.39
C ALA A 311 9.34 -18.48 -1.34
N GLY A 312 8.20 -19.14 -1.60
CA GLY A 312 8.01 -20.57 -1.38
C GLY A 312 7.68 -20.89 0.09
N ARG A 313 6.71 -21.75 0.28
CA ARG A 313 6.23 -22.13 1.62
C ARG A 313 7.25 -22.93 2.42
N GLU A 314 8.13 -23.67 1.72
CA GLU A 314 9.11 -24.57 2.35
C GLU A 314 10.29 -23.82 2.99
N HIS A 315 10.55 -22.60 2.58
CA HIS A 315 11.66 -21.78 3.07
C HIS A 315 11.32 -20.96 4.32
N ASP A 316 10.29 -21.36 5.08
CA ASP A 316 10.03 -20.77 6.40
C ASP A 316 10.06 -19.20 6.39
N ALA A 317 9.56 -18.56 5.34
CA ALA A 317 9.44 -17.09 5.32
C ALA A 317 8.74 -16.60 6.59
N LEU A 318 7.81 -17.39 7.14
CA LEU A 318 7.20 -17.21 8.44
C LEU A 318 8.20 -17.35 9.60
N ARG A 319 9.10 -18.35 9.57
CA ARG A 319 10.16 -18.52 10.61
C ARG A 319 11.17 -17.39 10.57
N VAL A 320 11.51 -16.90 9.38
CA VAL A 320 12.39 -15.75 9.22
C VAL A 320 11.81 -14.51 9.88
N LEU A 321 10.51 -14.28 9.71
CA LEU A 321 9.79 -13.17 10.32
C LEU A 321 9.71 -13.28 11.85
N THR A 322 9.72 -14.51 12.41
CA THR A 322 9.69 -14.74 13.86
C THR A 322 11.05 -14.70 14.55
N THR A 323 12.15 -14.87 13.79
CA THR A 323 13.51 -14.97 14.37
C THR A 323 14.19 -13.60 14.51
N PHE A 324 13.66 -12.53 13.91
CA PHE A 324 14.34 -11.23 13.84
C PHE A 324 13.56 -10.11 14.54
N ALA A 325 14.12 -9.76 15.71
CA ALA A 325 13.61 -8.82 16.70
C ALA A 325 13.58 -7.32 16.27
N THR A 326 13.66 -6.98 14.99
CA THR A 326 13.51 -5.60 14.54
C THR A 326 12.80 -5.58 13.19
N VAL A 327 11.49 -5.71 13.26
CA VAL A 327 10.60 -5.63 12.12
C VAL A 327 10.20 -4.17 11.95
N PHE A 328 10.65 -3.53 10.89
CA PHE A 328 10.13 -2.24 10.48
C PHE A 328 8.93 -2.47 9.57
N LEU A 329 7.75 -2.27 10.09
CA LEU A 329 6.51 -2.21 9.31
C LEU A 329 6.25 -0.74 8.89
N TRP A 330 7.19 -0.18 8.17
CA TRP A 330 7.08 1.14 7.55
C TRP A 330 7.22 1.05 6.07
#